data_59abc70ace4362af5281d766ca2384f6
#
_entry.id   59abc70ace4362af5281d766ca2384f6
#
_cell.length_a   1.000
_cell.length_b   1.000
_cell.length_c   1.000
_cell.angle_alpha   90.00
_cell.angle_beta   90.00
_cell.angle_gamma   90.00
#
_symmetry.space_group_name_H-M   'P 1'
#
loop_
_entity.id
_entity.type
_entity.pdbx_description
1 polymer ?
#
loop_
_entity_poly.entity_id
_entity_poly.type
_entity_poly.pdbx_seq_one_letter_code
_entity_poly.pdbx_strand_id
1 'polypeptide(L)'
;KARRQMAKLYFRYGAMGSSKTANAVMVQYNYQERGQRALMLKPRLDNRDGERFVGSRAGLRAPCSYVEEMDALPLKEYHCIIVDEAQFLSKAQVQKLVDVVDQLHIPVICYGLRTDFRGELFEGSQWLLAWADTIEEIKTVCWCGRKATNNARVLDGRVVKDGQQILLG
;
A
#
# COMPACT_ATOMS: atom_id res chain seq x y z
N LYS A 1 0.21 -32.31 12.93
CA LYS A 1 1.02 -31.56 12.04
C LYS A 1 0.71 -30.12 12.14
N ALA A 2 1.68 -29.37 12.51
CA ALA A 2 1.45 -27.96 12.72
C ALA A 2 1.09 -27.35 11.40
N ARG A 3 0.03 -26.57 11.39
CA ARG A 3 -0.36 -25.93 10.22
C ARG A 3 0.57 -24.76 10.04
N ARG A 4 1.35 -24.77 9.00
CA ARG A 4 2.22 -23.68 8.75
C ARG A 4 1.36 -22.51 8.38
N GLN A 5 1.58 -21.38 9.01
CA GLN A 5 0.83 -20.20 8.66
C GLN A 5 1.31 -19.78 7.30
N MET A 6 0.45 -19.77 6.32
CA MET A 6 0.83 -19.41 4.98
C MET A 6 0.95 -17.91 4.85
N ALA A 7 1.91 -17.47 4.07
CA ALA A 7 2.06 -16.05 3.79
C ALA A 7 0.86 -15.60 2.96
N LYS A 8 0.54 -14.33 3.05
CA LYS A 8 -0.61 -13.78 2.35
C LYS A 8 -0.24 -12.53 1.58
N LEU A 9 -1.03 -12.25 0.57
CA LEU A 9 -0.95 -11.00 -0.17
C LEU A 9 -2.04 -10.10 0.38
N TYR A 10 -1.65 -8.92 0.85
CA TYR A 10 -2.59 -7.96 1.42
C TYR A 10 -2.72 -6.76 0.51
N PHE A 11 -3.92 -6.26 0.34
CA PHE A 11 -4.12 -5.00 -0.35
C PHE A 11 -4.81 -4.06 0.64
N ARG A 12 -4.10 -3.00 1.04
CA ARG A 12 -4.62 -2.00 1.94
C ARG A 12 -4.83 -0.73 1.15
N TYR A 13 -6.06 -0.39 0.89
CA TYR A 13 -6.37 0.76 0.06
C TYR A 13 -6.99 1.88 0.88
N GLY A 14 -6.92 3.09 0.38
CA GLY A 14 -7.53 4.22 1.03
C GLY A 14 -7.54 5.40 0.10
N ALA A 15 -8.30 6.43 0.45
CA ALA A 15 -8.40 7.62 -0.37
C ALA A 15 -7.10 8.41 -0.30
N MET A 16 -6.97 9.37 -1.19
CA MET A 16 -5.85 10.29 -1.10
C MET A 16 -5.93 10.99 0.22
N GLY A 17 -4.81 11.22 0.83
CA GLY A 17 -4.79 11.86 2.12
C GLY A 17 -5.01 10.92 3.28
N SER A 18 -5.26 9.65 3.01
CA SER A 18 -5.33 8.69 4.09
C SER A 18 -3.91 8.40 4.54
N SER A 19 -3.75 7.64 5.57
CA SER A 19 -2.44 7.39 6.16
C SER A 19 -1.73 6.20 5.54
N LYS A 20 -1.91 5.95 4.24
CA LYS A 20 -1.34 4.75 3.64
C LYS A 20 0.18 4.69 3.74
N THR A 21 0.86 5.73 3.29
CA THR A 21 2.33 5.70 3.31
C THR A 21 2.85 5.68 4.74
N ALA A 22 2.22 6.42 5.64
CA ALA A 22 2.65 6.39 7.03
C ALA A 22 2.48 4.98 7.61
N ASN A 23 1.39 4.30 7.26
CA ASN A 23 1.16 2.95 7.74
C ASN A 23 2.24 2.01 7.18
N ALA A 24 2.58 2.16 5.90
CA ALA A 24 3.62 1.34 5.28
C ALA A 24 4.97 1.53 5.97
N VAL A 25 5.33 2.77 6.24
CA VAL A 25 6.61 3.07 6.89
C VAL A 25 6.63 2.50 8.30
N MET A 26 5.51 2.60 9.01
CA MET A 26 5.46 2.07 10.37
C MET A 26 5.55 0.55 10.40
N VAL A 27 4.96 -0.12 9.40
CA VAL A 27 5.06 -1.57 9.34
C VAL A 27 6.53 -1.97 9.14
N GLN A 28 7.24 -1.26 8.26
CA GLN A 28 8.64 -1.57 8.04
C GLN A 28 9.43 -1.37 9.33
N TYR A 29 9.16 -0.28 10.03
CA TYR A 29 9.85 0.02 11.27
C TYR A 29 9.58 -1.08 12.30
N ASN A 30 8.36 -1.57 12.38
CA ASN A 30 8.03 -2.60 13.33
C ASN A 30 8.79 -3.91 13.05
N TYR A 31 8.99 -4.24 11.77
CA TYR A 31 9.79 -5.41 11.45
C TYR A 31 11.23 -5.19 11.90
N GLN A 32 11.77 -4.00 11.65
CA GLN A 32 13.14 -3.73 12.03
C GLN A 32 13.34 -3.77 13.55
N GLU A 33 12.33 -3.33 14.28
CA GLU A 33 12.42 -3.36 15.73
C GLU A 33 12.50 -4.79 16.26
N ARG A 34 12.02 -5.75 15.52
CA ARG A 34 12.07 -7.13 15.94
C ARG A 34 13.24 -7.86 15.30
N GLY A 35 14.17 -7.12 14.71
CA GLY A 35 15.33 -7.74 14.08
C GLY A 35 15.01 -8.40 12.76
N GLN A 36 13.89 -8.07 12.15
CA GLN A 36 13.50 -8.65 10.87
C GLN A 36 13.63 -7.62 9.77
N ARG A 37 13.72 -8.09 8.54
CA ARG A 37 13.93 -7.19 7.41
C ARG A 37 12.68 -7.11 6.56
N ALA A 38 12.21 -5.90 6.32
CA ALA A 38 11.10 -5.67 5.41
C ALA A 38 11.60 -4.83 4.24
N LEU A 39 11.30 -5.26 3.03
CA LEU A 39 11.74 -4.58 1.83
C LEU A 39 10.65 -3.62 1.40
N MET A 40 10.98 -2.33 1.23
CA MET A 40 10.03 -1.34 0.77
C MET A 40 10.23 -1.14 -0.73
N LEU A 41 9.15 -1.22 -1.48
CA LEU A 41 9.18 -1.04 -2.92
C LEU A 41 8.14 -0.01 -3.35
N LYS A 42 8.36 0.64 -4.46
CA LYS A 42 7.35 1.45 -5.12
C LYS A 42 7.56 1.34 -6.62
N PRO A 43 6.51 1.52 -7.43
CA PRO A 43 6.70 1.52 -8.87
C PRO A 43 7.53 2.74 -9.29
N ARG A 44 8.31 2.58 -10.36
CA ARG A 44 9.04 3.71 -10.89
C ARG A 44 8.08 4.48 -11.77
N LEU A 45 7.59 5.60 -11.28
CA LEU A 45 6.70 6.39 -12.05
C LEU A 45 7.52 7.38 -12.85
N ASP A 46 7.04 8.50 -13.14
CA ASP A 46 7.80 9.46 -13.85
C ASP A 46 8.91 9.91 -12.93
N ASN A 47 9.66 10.85 -13.26
CA ASN A 47 10.76 11.28 -12.47
C ASN A 47 10.40 12.21 -11.38
N ARG A 48 9.17 12.22 -11.01
CA ARG A 48 8.71 13.14 -10.05
C ARG A 48 9.57 13.19 -8.85
N ASP A 49 9.96 12.14 -8.30
CA ASP A 49 10.82 12.22 -7.22
C ASP A 49 12.06 11.54 -7.45
N GLY A 50 12.36 11.02 -8.49
CA GLY A 50 13.60 10.45 -8.81
C GLY A 50 14.35 9.89 -7.64
N GLU A 51 13.71 9.72 -6.52
CA GLU A 51 14.37 9.29 -5.34
C GLU A 51 13.91 7.98 -4.85
N ARG A 52 14.78 7.32 -4.14
CA ARG A 52 14.46 6.01 -3.62
C ARG A 52 13.96 6.13 -2.20
N PHE A 53 12.89 6.89 -2.04
CA PHE A 53 12.27 7.05 -0.74
C PHE A 53 10.77 7.03 -0.89
N VAL A 54 10.08 6.53 0.13
CA VAL A 54 8.66 6.73 0.27
C VAL A 54 8.50 7.71 1.43
N GLY A 55 7.56 8.62 1.30
CA GLY A 55 7.38 9.63 2.34
C GLY A 55 5.92 9.96 2.55
N SER A 56 5.55 10.26 3.78
CA SER A 56 4.19 10.63 4.12
C SER A 56 4.13 12.11 4.41
N ARG A 57 2.93 12.64 4.45
CA ARG A 57 2.74 14.03 4.79
C ARG A 57 3.13 14.33 6.22
N ALA A 58 3.13 13.30 7.05
CA ALA A 58 3.51 13.48 8.44
C ALA A 58 5.03 13.52 8.62
N GLY A 59 5.78 13.44 7.54
CA GLY A 59 7.22 13.53 7.64
C GLY A 59 7.94 12.21 7.79
N LEU A 60 7.21 11.11 7.81
CA LEU A 60 7.85 9.81 7.90
C LEU A 60 8.42 9.47 6.55
N ARG A 61 9.65 8.98 6.51
CA ARG A 61 10.30 8.61 5.27
C ARG A 61 11.04 7.31 5.45
N ALA A 62 11.15 6.55 4.39
CA ALA A 62 11.91 5.31 4.40
C ALA A 62 12.54 5.09 3.04
N PRO A 63 13.74 4.55 2.98
CA PRO A 63 14.36 4.24 1.71
C PRO A 63 13.61 3.10 1.05
N CYS A 64 13.60 3.07 -0.26
CA CYS A 64 12.92 2.02 -0.98
C CYS A 64 13.67 1.66 -2.23
N SER A 65 13.29 0.53 -2.83
CA SER A 65 13.76 0.14 -4.14
C SER A 65 12.57 0.22 -5.09
N TYR A 66 12.79 0.00 -6.36
CA TYR A 66 11.70 0.05 -7.31
C TYR A 66 11.20 -1.35 -7.63
N VAL A 67 9.91 -1.48 -7.86
CA VAL A 67 9.32 -2.76 -8.22
C VAL A 67 10.02 -3.34 -9.44
N GLU A 68 10.43 -2.47 -10.39
CA GLU A 68 11.09 -2.91 -11.61
C GLU A 68 12.44 -3.56 -11.35
N GLU A 69 12.99 -3.38 -10.15
CA GLU A 69 14.27 -3.97 -9.81
C GLU A 69 14.12 -5.27 -9.05
N MET A 70 12.88 -5.72 -8.86
CA MET A 70 12.64 -6.83 -7.97
C MET A 70 13.41 -8.09 -8.32
N ASP A 71 13.61 -8.36 -9.60
CA ASP A 71 14.32 -9.56 -10.01
C ASP A 71 15.79 -9.53 -9.60
N ALA A 72 16.35 -8.36 -9.40
CA ALA A 72 17.75 -8.24 -9.02
C ALA A 72 17.95 -8.18 -7.51
N LEU A 73 16.89 -8.23 -6.74
CA LEU A 73 16.99 -8.11 -5.30
C LEU A 73 16.96 -9.48 -4.63
N PRO A 74 17.63 -9.62 -3.49
CA PRO A 74 17.67 -10.90 -2.78
C PRO A 74 16.40 -11.09 -1.97
N LEU A 75 15.28 -11.34 -2.64
CA LEU A 75 13.98 -11.37 -1.98
C LEU A 75 13.92 -12.39 -0.85
N LYS A 76 14.63 -13.50 -0.99
CA LYS A 76 14.55 -14.53 0.03
C LYS A 76 15.12 -14.10 1.38
N GLU A 77 15.88 -13.02 1.39
CA GLU A 77 16.45 -12.54 2.65
C GLU A 77 15.49 -11.65 3.41
N TYR A 78 14.33 -11.37 2.87
CA TYR A 78 13.39 -10.49 3.53
C TYR A 78 12.26 -11.26 4.18
N HIS A 79 11.73 -10.72 5.25
CA HIS A 79 10.64 -11.34 6.00
C HIS A 79 9.29 -10.78 5.58
N CYS A 80 9.29 -9.67 4.86
CA CYS A 80 8.08 -9.05 4.39
C CYS A 80 8.42 -8.12 3.23
N ILE A 81 7.52 -7.95 2.28
CA ILE A 81 7.69 -6.99 1.21
C ILE A 81 6.52 -6.03 1.29
N ILE A 82 6.82 -4.73 1.26
CA ILE A 82 5.81 -3.69 1.34
C ILE A 82 5.89 -2.89 0.06
N VAL A 83 4.76 -2.70 -0.61
CA VAL A 83 4.72 -1.96 -1.86
C VAL A 83 3.82 -0.75 -1.68
N ASP A 84 4.40 0.45 -1.88
CA ASP A 84 3.62 1.67 -1.82
C ASP A 84 3.23 2.07 -3.24
N GLU A 85 2.22 2.89 -3.41
CA GLU A 85 1.71 3.34 -4.69
C GLU A 85 1.36 2.15 -5.59
N ALA A 86 0.79 1.12 -4.99
CA ALA A 86 0.54 -0.13 -5.70
C ALA A 86 -0.53 -0.03 -6.78
N GLN A 87 -1.30 1.05 -6.80
CA GLN A 87 -2.31 1.23 -7.83
C GLN A 87 -1.67 1.34 -9.21
N PHE A 88 -0.39 1.68 -9.27
CA PHE A 88 0.30 1.85 -10.55
C PHE A 88 1.01 0.58 -11.01
N LEU A 89 0.83 -0.53 -10.33
CA LEU A 89 1.43 -1.77 -10.77
C LEU A 89 0.72 -2.29 -12.01
N SER A 90 1.44 -2.99 -12.86
CA SER A 90 0.83 -3.68 -13.98
C SER A 90 0.31 -5.04 -13.52
N LYS A 91 -0.50 -5.68 -14.34
CA LYS A 91 -0.98 -7.02 -14.03
C LYS A 91 0.20 -7.96 -13.83
N ALA A 92 1.21 -7.86 -14.69
CA ALA A 92 2.37 -8.75 -14.58
C ALA A 92 3.11 -8.53 -13.28
N GLN A 93 3.19 -7.30 -12.81
CA GLN A 93 3.88 -7.01 -11.55
C GLN A 93 3.08 -7.56 -10.36
N VAL A 94 1.76 -7.46 -10.42
CA VAL A 94 0.93 -8.02 -9.36
C VAL A 94 1.08 -9.55 -9.37
N GLN A 95 1.13 -10.17 -10.55
CA GLN A 95 1.32 -11.61 -10.66
C GLN A 95 2.65 -12.01 -10.02
N LYS A 96 3.70 -11.21 -10.23
CA LYS A 96 4.97 -11.51 -9.64
C LYS A 96 4.89 -11.46 -8.11
N LEU A 97 4.13 -10.56 -7.56
CA LEU A 97 3.97 -10.50 -6.10
C LEU A 97 3.20 -11.71 -5.60
N VAL A 98 2.21 -12.18 -6.35
CA VAL A 98 1.49 -13.38 -6.00
C VAL A 98 2.48 -14.56 -5.98
N ASP A 99 3.37 -14.63 -6.95
CA ASP A 99 4.35 -15.71 -7.00
C ASP A 99 5.31 -15.64 -5.82
N VAL A 100 5.68 -14.45 -5.38
CA VAL A 100 6.55 -14.30 -4.22
C VAL A 100 5.85 -14.87 -2.98
N VAL A 101 4.58 -14.56 -2.81
CA VAL A 101 3.84 -15.08 -1.67
C VAL A 101 3.75 -16.60 -1.75
N ASP A 102 3.40 -17.12 -2.92
CA ASP A 102 3.16 -18.55 -3.05
C ASP A 102 4.43 -19.38 -3.04
N GLN A 103 5.47 -18.89 -3.66
CA GLN A 103 6.68 -19.68 -3.82
C GLN A 103 7.73 -19.41 -2.77
N LEU A 104 7.88 -18.17 -2.35
CA LEU A 104 8.89 -17.85 -1.35
C LEU A 104 8.30 -17.76 0.05
N HIS A 105 6.97 -17.80 0.17
CA HIS A 105 6.30 -17.75 1.46
C HIS A 105 6.62 -16.47 2.23
N ILE A 106 6.69 -15.35 1.51
CA ILE A 106 6.96 -14.05 2.12
C ILE A 106 5.69 -13.24 2.02
N PRO A 107 5.18 -12.69 3.11
CA PRO A 107 3.98 -11.85 3.04
C PRO A 107 4.27 -10.57 2.29
N VAL A 108 3.32 -10.12 1.49
CA VAL A 108 3.44 -8.91 0.70
C VAL A 108 2.26 -8.02 1.05
N ILE A 109 2.53 -6.78 1.43
CA ILE A 109 1.50 -5.82 1.79
C ILE A 109 1.55 -4.68 0.80
N CYS A 110 0.48 -4.48 0.06
CA CYS A 110 0.41 -3.44 -0.96
C CYS A 110 -0.51 -2.33 -0.49
N TYR A 111 -0.07 -1.09 -0.64
CA TYR A 111 -0.84 0.09 -0.28
C TYR A 111 -1.13 0.91 -1.51
N GLY A 112 -2.33 1.38 -1.69
CA GLY A 112 -2.63 2.19 -2.85
C GLY A 112 -4.06 2.70 -2.88
N LEU A 113 -4.36 3.41 -3.96
CA LEU A 113 -5.72 3.91 -4.19
C LEU A 113 -6.51 2.83 -4.91
N ARG A 114 -7.81 2.77 -4.64
CA ARG A 114 -8.62 1.79 -5.31
C ARG A 114 -9.04 2.28 -6.69
N THR A 115 -9.53 3.50 -6.78
CA THR A 115 -10.04 4.04 -8.02
C THR A 115 -9.48 5.42 -8.27
N ASP A 116 -9.56 5.86 -9.53
CA ASP A 116 -9.17 7.21 -9.87
C ASP A 116 -10.35 8.16 -9.62
N PHE A 117 -10.19 9.43 -9.97
CA PHE A 117 -11.22 10.41 -9.67
C PHE A 117 -12.50 10.18 -10.46
N ARG A 118 -12.48 9.34 -11.47
CA ARG A 118 -13.68 9.02 -12.21
C ARG A 118 -14.36 7.78 -11.67
N GLY A 119 -13.85 7.20 -10.62
CA GLY A 119 -14.41 6.00 -10.06
C GLY A 119 -13.99 4.73 -10.78
N GLU A 120 -12.99 4.81 -11.65
CA GLU A 120 -12.52 3.64 -12.38
C GLU A 120 -11.31 3.03 -11.68
N LEU A 121 -11.24 1.73 -11.67
CA LEU A 121 -10.14 1.07 -10.98
C LEU A 121 -8.82 1.31 -11.69
N PHE A 122 -7.79 1.56 -10.91
CA PHE A 122 -6.44 1.54 -11.45
C PHE A 122 -6.08 0.10 -11.80
N GLU A 123 -5.17 -0.07 -12.74
CA GLU A 123 -4.80 -1.42 -13.17
C GLU A 123 -4.26 -2.26 -12.02
N GLY A 124 -3.34 -1.73 -11.25
CA GLY A 124 -2.80 -2.51 -10.12
C GLY A 124 -3.86 -2.84 -9.12
N SER A 125 -4.75 -1.89 -8.85
CA SER A 125 -5.80 -2.12 -7.87
C SER A 125 -6.80 -3.17 -8.35
N GLN A 126 -7.07 -3.21 -9.65
CA GLN A 126 -7.96 -4.22 -10.19
C GLN A 126 -7.43 -5.61 -9.90
N TRP A 127 -6.17 -5.85 -10.15
CA TRP A 127 -5.62 -7.19 -9.97
C TRP A 127 -5.32 -7.50 -8.50
N LEU A 128 -5.03 -6.48 -7.71
CA LEU A 128 -4.89 -6.71 -6.28
C LEU A 128 -6.23 -7.05 -5.66
N LEU A 129 -7.31 -6.40 -6.08
CA LEU A 129 -8.63 -6.74 -5.56
C LEU A 129 -9.01 -8.16 -5.98
N ALA A 130 -8.60 -8.58 -7.16
CA ALA A 130 -8.93 -9.91 -7.64
C ALA A 130 -8.11 -11.00 -6.95
N TRP A 131 -6.86 -10.73 -6.65
CA TRP A 131 -5.94 -11.78 -6.20
C TRP A 131 -5.46 -11.69 -4.76
N ALA A 132 -5.70 -10.61 -4.05
CA ALA A 132 -5.22 -10.49 -2.67
C ALA A 132 -5.99 -11.44 -1.76
N ASP A 133 -5.28 -11.95 -0.77
CA ASP A 133 -5.92 -12.83 0.22
C ASP A 133 -6.68 -12.01 1.25
N THR A 134 -6.22 -10.80 1.51
CA THR A 134 -6.86 -9.93 2.50
C THR A 134 -6.94 -8.52 1.93
N ILE A 135 -8.10 -7.92 2.00
CA ILE A 135 -8.33 -6.58 1.49
C ILE A 135 -8.85 -5.74 2.64
N GLU A 136 -8.17 -4.62 2.90
CA GLU A 136 -8.52 -3.77 4.03
C GLU A 136 -8.55 -2.32 3.59
N GLU A 137 -9.45 -1.56 4.14
CA GLU A 137 -9.51 -0.14 3.85
C GLU A 137 -8.85 0.64 4.98
N ILE A 138 -7.98 1.58 4.63
CA ILE A 138 -7.34 2.43 5.61
C ILE A 138 -8.12 3.72 5.65
N LYS A 139 -8.71 4.03 6.79
CA LYS A 139 -9.52 5.20 6.90
C LYS A 139 -8.72 6.39 7.39
N THR A 140 -9.14 7.55 6.96
CA THR A 140 -8.50 8.77 7.40
C THR A 140 -8.95 9.07 8.81
N VAL A 141 -8.03 9.53 9.63
CA VAL A 141 -8.36 9.88 10.99
C VAL A 141 -8.43 11.39 11.10
N CYS A 142 -9.50 11.89 11.70
CA CYS A 142 -9.67 13.31 11.86
C CYS A 142 -8.76 13.81 12.96
N TRP A 143 -8.26 15.02 12.81
CA TRP A 143 -7.42 15.60 13.84
C TRP A 143 -8.15 15.77 15.13
N CYS A 144 -9.47 15.79 15.10
CA CYS A 144 -10.23 15.93 16.34
C CYS A 144 -10.32 14.57 17.01
N GLY A 145 -9.69 13.55 16.48
CA GLY A 145 -9.71 12.25 17.10
C GLY A 145 -10.78 11.33 16.58
N ARG A 146 -11.67 11.81 15.73
CA ARG A 146 -12.68 10.95 15.22
C ARG A 146 -12.27 10.35 13.92
N LYS A 147 -12.65 9.11 13.71
CA LYS A 147 -12.38 8.45 12.53
C LYS A 147 -13.25 9.00 11.45
N ALA A 148 -12.70 9.32 10.31
CA ALA A 148 -13.47 9.81 9.20
C ALA A 148 -14.18 8.66 8.58
N THR A 149 -15.45 8.58 8.76
CA THR A 149 -16.15 7.48 8.22
C THR A 149 -16.64 7.73 6.88
N ASN A 150 -16.87 8.86 6.50
CA ASN A 150 -17.37 8.94 5.24
C ASN A 150 -16.69 9.82 4.58
N ASN A 151 -16.13 9.97 4.43
CA ASN A 151 -15.48 10.71 3.74
C ASN A 151 -16.04 11.71 3.45
N ALA A 152 -16.25 12.02 3.53
CA ALA A 152 -16.67 12.81 3.37
C ALA A 152 -17.17 13.50 3.36
N ARG A 153 -17.41 13.25 3.12
CA ARG A 153 -18.11 13.80 2.93
C ARG A 153 -18.59 14.40 3.69
N VAL A 154 -18.29 14.66 4.33
CA VAL A 154 -18.80 15.03 5.19
C VAL A 154 -18.54 16.09 5.73
N LEU A 155 -18.21 16.65 5.53
CA LEU A 155 -17.95 17.59 5.99
C LEU A 155 -19.05 18.13 6.54
N ASP A 156 -19.25 18.67 7.04
CA ASP A 156 -20.27 19.20 7.57
C ASP A 156 -21.24 18.37 7.49
N GLY A 157 -20.95 17.44 7.48
CA GLY A 157 -21.86 16.61 7.50
C GLY A 157 -22.43 16.39 6.25
N ARG A 158 -22.32 16.88 5.34
CA ARG A 158 -22.89 16.57 4.29
C ARG A 158 -22.08 16.00 3.55
N VAL A 159 -21.75 15.39 3.35
CA VAL A 159 -21.03 14.74 2.63
C VAL A 159 -20.82 15.00 1.63
N VAL A 160 -20.58 15.09 1.37
CA VAL A 160 -20.22 15.41 0.39
C VAL A 160 -19.88 14.51 -0.32
N LYS A 161 -20.01 13.78 -0.56
CA LYS A 161 -19.68 12.85 -1.20
C LYS A 161 -19.22 13.13 -2.34
N ASP A 162 -18.74 12.76 -2.87
CA ASP A 162 -18.41 12.96 -4.04
C ASP A 162 -17.47 13.98 -4.20
N GLY A 163 -17.60 14.65 -4.70
CA GLY A 163 -16.66 15.50 -5.08
C GLY A 163 -15.98 16.09 -4.03
N GLN A 164 -16.60 16.29 -3.07
CA GLN A 164 -16.03 16.86 -2.09
C GLN A 164 -15.15 16.09 -1.42
N GLN A 165 -15.10 14.92 -1.58
CA GLN A 165 -14.23 14.14 -0.95
C GLN A 165 -12.93 14.60 -1.19
N ILE A 166 -12.66 15.18 -2.13
CA ILE A 166 -11.43 15.52 -2.44
C ILE A 166 -10.93 16.43 -1.46
N LEU A 167 -11.73 17.19 -0.89
CA LEU A 167 -11.30 18.08 0.04
C LEU A 167 -10.75 17.49 1.21
N LEU A 168 -11.07 16.33 1.44
CA LEU A 168 -10.64 15.72 2.60
C LEU A 168 -9.33 15.22 2.42
N GLY A 169 -8.91 15.18 1.34
CA GLY A 169 -7.67 14.59 0.99
C GLY A 169 -6.54 15.03 1.65
#